data_52e4956456ca82912b2f3c5285c72941
#
_entry.id   52e4956456ca82912b2f3c5285c72941
#
_cell.length_a   1.000
_cell.length_b   1.000
_cell.length_c   1.000
_cell.angle_alpha   90.00
_cell.angle_beta   90.00
_cell.angle_gamma   90.00
#
_symmetry.space_group_name_H-M   'P 1'
#
loop_
_entity.id
_entity.type
_entity.pdbx_description
1 polymer ?
#
loop_
_entity_poly.entity_id
_entity_poly.type
_entity_poly.pdbx_seq_one_letter_code
_entity_poly.pdbx_strand_id
1 'polypeptide(L)'
;MRAPCSYDHLSAISAITPNGQLLLHVQEQAYHGADVVRFLRHVLRHIPGKLLILWDGASIHRSQAIKDFLSAGAAKRIHLERLPGYAPDLNPDEGIWSYLKYRELKNLVCANKRELRYELRLAVARLRHKRQVIQGCITQAGLTL
;
A
#
# COMPACT_ATOMS: atom_id res chain seq x y z
N MET A 1 0.93 -11.03 -18.16
CA MET A 1 2.01 -12.03 -18.19
C MET A 1 2.78 -12.01 -16.89
N ARG A 2 3.07 -13.14 -16.36
CA ARG A 2 3.84 -13.25 -15.14
C ARG A 2 5.34 -13.18 -15.46
N ALA A 3 6.09 -12.36 -14.71
CA ALA A 3 7.53 -12.32 -14.87
C ALA A 3 8.16 -13.65 -14.44
N PRO A 4 9.26 -14.09 -15.08
CA PRO A 4 9.94 -15.32 -14.68
C PRO A 4 10.43 -15.32 -13.25
N CYS A 5 10.82 -14.17 -12.71
CA CYS A 5 11.10 -14.05 -11.29
C CYS A 5 9.78 -14.08 -10.53
N SER A 6 9.74 -14.79 -9.43
CA SER A 6 8.52 -14.97 -8.67
C SER A 6 8.19 -13.72 -7.86
N TYR A 7 7.02 -13.14 -8.10
CA TYR A 7 6.50 -12.08 -7.26
C TYR A 7 6.13 -12.59 -5.86
N ASP A 8 5.92 -13.90 -5.74
CA ASP A 8 5.54 -14.52 -4.47
C ASP A 8 6.61 -14.36 -3.40
N HIS A 9 7.83 -14.00 -3.81
CA HIS A 9 8.96 -13.81 -2.89
C HIS A 9 9.11 -12.36 -2.41
N LEU A 10 8.32 -11.44 -2.93
CA LEU A 10 8.28 -10.08 -2.42
C LEU A 10 6.91 -9.76 -1.88
N SER A 11 6.90 -9.15 -0.71
CA SER A 11 5.68 -8.66 -0.07
C SER A 11 5.70 -7.14 -0.07
N ALA A 12 4.56 -6.53 -0.24
CA ALA A 12 4.46 -5.08 -0.30
C ALA A 12 3.23 -4.60 0.45
N ILE A 13 3.34 -3.40 1.01
CA ILE A 13 2.24 -2.69 1.62
C ILE A 13 2.28 -1.25 1.12
N SER A 14 1.13 -0.70 0.81
CA SER A 14 1.04 0.64 0.26
C SER A 14 -0.14 1.41 0.83
N ALA A 15 -0.06 2.72 0.72
CA ALA A 15 -1.14 3.63 1.09
C ALA A 15 -1.14 4.81 0.13
N ILE A 16 -2.32 5.33 -0.17
CA ILE A 16 -2.47 6.52 -0.99
C ILE A 16 -3.32 7.55 -0.26
N THR A 17 -3.07 8.81 -0.57
CA THR A 17 -3.82 9.93 0.00
C THR A 17 -4.69 10.58 -1.08
N PRO A 18 -5.75 11.32 -0.67
CA PRO A 18 -6.61 12.01 -1.63
C PRO A 18 -5.89 13.01 -2.52
N ASN A 19 -4.78 13.59 -2.04
CA ASN A 19 -4.00 14.54 -2.83
C ASN A 19 -2.97 13.87 -3.74
N GLY A 20 -3.03 12.54 -3.86
CA GLY A 20 -2.19 11.81 -4.82
C GLY A 20 -0.81 11.44 -4.31
N GLN A 21 -0.61 11.33 -3.01
CA GLN A 21 0.64 10.87 -2.42
C GLN A 21 0.60 9.34 -2.30
N LEU A 22 1.71 8.70 -2.63
CA LEU A 22 1.85 7.25 -2.53
C LEU A 22 2.99 6.90 -1.57
N LEU A 23 2.68 6.08 -0.57
CA LEU A 23 3.65 5.52 0.36
C LEU A 23 3.69 4.01 0.14
N LEU A 24 4.90 3.44 0.10
CA LEU A 24 5.04 2.03 -0.22
C LEU A 24 6.28 1.44 0.44
N HIS A 25 6.12 0.28 1.06
CA HIS A 25 7.22 -0.53 1.58
C HIS A 25 7.21 -1.90 0.94
N VAL A 26 8.40 -2.47 0.76
CA VAL A 26 8.60 -3.79 0.18
C VAL A 26 9.56 -4.57 1.06
N GLN A 27 9.30 -5.85 1.26
CA GLN A 27 10.21 -6.74 1.98
C GLN A 27 10.13 -8.15 1.40
N GLU A 28 11.11 -8.96 1.69
CA GLU A 28 11.14 -10.33 1.18
C GLU A 28 10.23 -11.26 1.97
N GLN A 29 10.05 -11.00 3.27
CA GLN A 29 9.22 -11.82 4.15
C GLN A 29 7.77 -11.38 4.08
N ALA A 30 6.86 -12.27 4.43
CA ALA A 30 5.45 -11.92 4.58
C ALA A 30 5.28 -10.85 5.67
N TYR A 31 4.26 -10.01 5.52
CA TYR A 31 3.96 -8.99 6.52
C TYR A 31 3.24 -9.58 7.71
N HIS A 32 3.74 -9.26 8.90
CA HIS A 32 3.11 -9.55 10.18
C HIS A 32 2.67 -8.25 10.83
N GLY A 33 1.97 -8.33 11.96
CA GLY A 33 1.48 -7.15 12.65
C GLY A 33 2.54 -6.11 12.96
N ALA A 34 3.73 -6.55 13.37
CA ALA A 34 4.84 -5.63 13.66
C ALA A 34 5.31 -4.87 12.41
N ASP A 35 5.27 -5.51 11.26
CA ASP A 35 5.65 -4.88 9.99
C ASP A 35 4.62 -3.83 9.58
N VAL A 36 3.34 -4.12 9.79
CA VAL A 36 2.26 -3.15 9.53
C VAL A 36 2.40 -1.95 10.45
N VAL A 37 2.71 -2.17 11.72
CA VAL A 37 2.96 -1.07 12.67
C VAL A 37 4.13 -0.19 12.20
N ARG A 38 5.20 -0.81 11.69
CA ARG A 38 6.33 -0.05 11.14
C ARG A 38 5.89 0.82 9.97
N PHE A 39 5.05 0.30 9.10
CA PHE A 39 4.50 1.06 7.99
C PHE A 39 3.61 2.20 8.48
N LEU A 40 2.75 1.95 9.45
CA LEU A 40 1.90 3.00 10.02
C LEU A 40 2.71 4.12 10.67
N ARG A 41 3.83 3.78 11.31
CA ARG A 41 4.76 4.81 11.83
C ARG A 41 5.36 5.63 10.69
N HIS A 42 5.68 5.00 9.59
CA HIS A 42 6.15 5.71 8.40
C HIS A 42 5.08 6.66 7.87
N VAL A 43 3.85 6.22 7.79
CA VAL A 43 2.71 7.06 7.39
C VAL A 43 2.60 8.27 8.30
N LEU A 44 2.66 8.06 9.61
CA LEU A 44 2.54 9.15 10.60
C LEU A 44 3.68 10.17 10.48
N ARG A 45 4.88 9.73 10.10
CA ARG A 45 6.01 10.64 9.91
C ARG A 45 5.86 11.52 8.67
N HIS A 46 5.18 11.02 7.65
CA HIS A 46 5.10 11.70 6.35
C HIS A 46 3.80 12.47 6.16
N ILE A 47 2.75 12.17 6.92
CA ILE A 47 1.45 12.82 6.78
C ILE A 47 1.07 13.42 8.13
N PRO A 48 0.99 14.75 8.22
CA PRO A 48 0.66 15.41 9.49
C PRO A 48 -0.82 15.34 9.81
N GLY A 49 -1.15 15.58 11.08
CA GLY A 49 -2.53 15.69 11.53
C GLY A 49 -3.17 14.37 11.90
N LYS A 50 -4.48 14.40 12.04
CA LYS A 50 -5.29 13.23 12.34
C LYS A 50 -5.63 12.52 11.04
N LEU A 51 -5.55 11.19 11.03
CA LEU A 51 -5.74 10.38 9.85
C LEU A 51 -6.88 9.39 10.05
N LEU A 52 -7.75 9.33 9.05
CA LEU A 52 -8.71 8.25 8.89
C LEU A 52 -8.11 7.29 7.86
N ILE A 53 -7.79 6.08 8.28
CA ILE A 53 -7.20 5.07 7.42
C ILE A 53 -8.25 4.03 7.08
N LEU A 54 -8.54 3.90 5.79
CA LEU A 54 -9.45 2.88 5.27
C LEU A 54 -8.59 1.71 4.81
N TRP A 55 -8.90 0.50 5.30
CA TRP A 55 -8.15 -0.68 4.93
C TRP A 55 -9.05 -1.89 4.68
N ASP A 56 -8.50 -2.93 4.08
CA ASP A 56 -9.27 -4.09 3.63
C ASP A 56 -9.69 -5.04 4.75
N GLY A 57 -9.16 -4.86 5.96
CA GLY A 57 -9.52 -5.70 7.09
C GLY A 57 -8.89 -7.08 7.08
N ALA A 58 -7.76 -7.27 6.37
CA ALA A 58 -7.02 -8.52 6.42
C ALA A 58 -6.69 -8.91 7.86
N SER A 59 -6.55 -10.20 8.12
CA SER A 59 -6.40 -10.72 9.48
C SER A 59 -5.20 -10.14 10.22
N ILE A 60 -4.10 -9.82 9.52
CA ILE A 60 -2.92 -9.24 10.17
C ILE A 60 -3.22 -7.85 10.75
N HIS A 61 -4.22 -7.15 10.23
CA HIS A 61 -4.62 -5.84 10.73
C HIS A 61 -5.35 -5.91 12.07
N ARG A 62 -5.72 -7.12 12.51
CA ARG A 62 -6.35 -7.36 13.82
C ARG A 62 -5.38 -7.89 14.86
N SER A 63 -4.09 -7.87 14.56
CA SER A 63 -3.08 -8.43 15.44
C SER A 63 -2.94 -7.62 16.74
N GLN A 64 -2.38 -8.26 17.76
CA GLN A 64 -2.12 -7.61 19.04
C GLN A 64 -1.14 -6.46 18.88
N ALA A 65 -0.17 -6.57 17.96
CA ALA A 65 0.79 -5.50 17.71
C ALA A 65 0.11 -4.20 17.31
N ILE A 66 -0.93 -4.27 16.49
CA ILE A 66 -1.69 -3.09 16.07
C ILE A 66 -2.50 -2.52 17.23
N LYS A 67 -3.14 -3.38 18.01
CA LYS A 67 -3.88 -2.95 19.20
C LYS A 67 -2.98 -2.23 20.19
N ASP A 68 -1.80 -2.79 20.43
CA ASP A 68 -0.81 -2.19 21.33
C ASP A 68 -0.30 -0.85 20.81
N PHE A 69 -0.06 -0.76 19.51
CA PHE A 69 0.38 0.47 18.86
C PHE A 69 -0.65 1.58 19.04
N LEU A 70 -1.92 1.29 18.80
CA LEU A 70 -3.00 2.25 18.99
C LEU A 70 -3.13 2.65 20.44
N SER A 71 -3.07 1.70 21.38
CA SER A 71 -3.17 1.97 22.81
C SER A 71 -2.01 2.79 23.34
N ALA A 72 -0.83 2.66 22.74
CA ALA A 72 0.37 3.37 23.16
C ALA A 72 0.39 4.85 22.75
N GLY A 73 -0.68 5.34 22.11
CA GLY A 73 -0.81 6.75 21.75
C GLY A 73 -1.18 7.03 20.29
N ALA A 74 -1.01 6.05 19.41
CA ALA A 74 -1.30 6.26 17.99
C ALA A 74 -2.77 6.56 17.73
N ALA A 75 -3.68 6.10 18.58
CA ALA A 75 -5.11 6.35 18.44
C ALA A 75 -5.45 7.84 18.54
N LYS A 76 -4.56 8.67 19.06
CA LYS A 76 -4.75 10.12 19.06
C LYS A 76 -4.70 10.72 17.67
N ARG A 77 -4.02 10.05 16.73
CA ARG A 77 -3.84 10.53 15.37
C ARG A 77 -4.47 9.64 14.32
N ILE A 78 -4.64 8.35 14.60
CA ILE A 78 -5.13 7.36 13.64
C ILE A 78 -6.47 6.81 14.09
N HIS A 79 -7.44 6.85 13.19
CA HIS A 79 -8.66 6.06 13.29
C HIS A 79 -8.67 5.06 12.12
N LEU A 80 -8.81 3.78 12.45
CA LEU A 80 -8.82 2.70 11.45
C LEU A 80 -10.25 2.31 11.17
N GLU A 81 -10.66 2.40 9.91
CA GLU A 81 -11.97 1.95 9.44
C GLU A 81 -11.79 0.85 8.42
N ARG A 82 -12.58 -0.17 8.55
CA ARG A 82 -12.54 -1.33 7.69
C ARG A 82 -13.44 -1.12 6.49
N LEU A 83 -12.92 -1.38 5.30
CA LEU A 83 -13.75 -1.43 4.11
C LEU A 83 -14.72 -2.62 4.23
N PRO A 84 -15.92 -2.52 3.60
CA PRO A 84 -16.85 -3.66 3.59
C PRO A 84 -16.14 -4.91 3.08
N GLY A 85 -16.47 -6.05 3.62
CA GLY A 85 -15.81 -7.33 3.38
C GLY A 85 -15.36 -7.51 1.95
N TYR A 86 -14.91 -8.48 1.43
CA TYR A 86 -14.28 -8.71 0.14
C TYR A 86 -14.78 -7.80 -0.98
N ALA A 87 -14.36 -6.55 -0.97
CA ALA A 87 -14.74 -5.55 -1.97
C ALA A 87 -13.51 -4.83 -2.50
N PRO A 88 -12.64 -5.52 -3.29
CA PRO A 88 -11.42 -4.91 -3.81
C PRO A 88 -11.70 -3.68 -4.68
N ASP A 89 -12.87 -3.64 -5.32
CA ASP A 89 -13.28 -2.48 -6.13
C ASP A 89 -13.43 -1.21 -5.30
N LEU A 90 -13.63 -1.33 -3.99
CA LEU A 90 -13.76 -0.20 -3.08
C LEU A 90 -12.43 0.20 -2.46
N ASN A 91 -11.36 -0.52 -2.76
CA ASN A 91 -10.03 -0.21 -2.26
C ASN A 91 -9.21 0.46 -3.35
N PRO A 92 -8.99 1.79 -3.27
CA PRO A 92 -8.23 2.50 -4.31
C PRO A 92 -6.83 1.96 -4.52
N ASP A 93 -6.24 1.35 -3.50
CA ASP A 93 -4.89 0.80 -3.57
C ASP A 93 -4.79 -0.36 -4.56
N GLU A 94 -5.89 -1.08 -4.78
CA GLU A 94 -5.93 -2.12 -5.80
C GLU A 94 -5.72 -1.54 -7.19
N GLY A 95 -6.22 -0.33 -7.45
CA GLY A 95 -5.97 0.37 -8.71
C GLY A 95 -4.50 0.71 -8.89
N ILE A 96 -3.81 1.08 -7.82
CA ILE A 96 -2.37 1.35 -7.85
C ILE A 96 -1.60 0.09 -8.27
N TRP A 97 -1.91 -1.05 -7.65
CA TRP A 97 -1.24 -2.30 -7.98
C TRP A 97 -1.54 -2.77 -9.40
N SER A 98 -2.77 -2.60 -9.87
CA SER A 98 -3.14 -2.87 -11.26
C SER A 98 -2.34 -2.01 -12.22
N TYR A 99 -2.20 -0.72 -11.93
CA TYR A 99 -1.42 0.18 -12.77
C TYR A 99 0.04 -0.23 -12.83
N LEU A 100 0.65 -0.51 -11.67
CA LEU A 100 2.04 -0.93 -11.62
C LEU A 100 2.25 -2.22 -12.41
N LYS A 101 1.36 -3.18 -12.23
CA LYS A 101 1.47 -4.49 -12.85
C LYS A 101 1.29 -4.43 -14.37
N TYR A 102 0.28 -3.71 -14.84
CA TYR A 102 -0.11 -3.75 -16.25
C TYR A 102 0.44 -2.62 -17.10
N ARG A 103 0.92 -1.55 -16.49
CA ARG A 103 1.45 -0.39 -17.21
C ARG A 103 2.95 -0.21 -17.04
N GLU A 104 3.42 -0.24 -15.80
CA GLU A 104 4.82 0.06 -15.49
C GLU A 104 5.72 -1.17 -15.55
N LEU A 105 5.22 -2.33 -15.15
CA LEU A 105 6.00 -3.57 -15.08
C LEU A 105 5.62 -4.59 -16.17
N LYS A 106 4.88 -4.16 -17.17
CA LYS A 106 4.46 -5.02 -18.26
C LYS A 106 5.68 -5.56 -19.00
N ASN A 107 5.67 -6.86 -19.27
CA ASN A 107 6.76 -7.56 -19.99
C ASN A 107 8.10 -7.56 -19.26
N LEU A 108 8.11 -7.22 -17.98
CA LEU A 108 9.32 -7.25 -17.19
C LEU A 108 9.81 -8.69 -17.00
N VAL A 109 11.10 -8.90 -17.21
CA VAL A 109 11.80 -10.14 -16.91
C VAL A 109 12.89 -9.84 -15.92
N CYS A 110 12.86 -10.51 -14.76
CA CYS A 110 13.85 -10.31 -13.71
C CYS A 110 14.60 -11.59 -13.43
N ALA A 111 15.90 -11.48 -13.18
CA ALA A 111 16.74 -12.63 -12.84
C ALA A 111 16.60 -13.04 -11.37
N ASN A 112 16.30 -12.10 -10.48
CA ASN A 112 16.21 -12.36 -9.05
C ASN A 112 15.38 -11.28 -8.33
N LYS A 113 15.18 -11.46 -7.02
CA LYS A 113 14.40 -10.53 -6.20
C LYS A 113 15.01 -9.14 -6.15
N ARG A 114 16.33 -9.04 -6.16
CA ARG A 114 17.03 -7.74 -6.14
C ARG A 114 16.67 -6.93 -7.36
N GLU A 115 16.68 -7.56 -8.52
CA GLU A 115 16.33 -6.92 -9.78
C GLU A 115 14.86 -6.51 -9.81
N LEU A 116 13.96 -7.39 -9.34
CA LEU A 116 12.53 -7.09 -9.24
C LEU A 116 12.30 -5.89 -8.32
N ARG A 117 12.97 -5.87 -7.18
CA ARG A 117 12.85 -4.79 -6.21
C ARG A 117 13.32 -3.46 -6.78
N TYR A 118 14.42 -3.50 -7.52
CA TYR A 118 14.96 -2.32 -8.20
C TYR A 118 13.98 -1.77 -9.23
N GLU A 119 13.44 -2.65 -10.09
CA GLU A 119 12.48 -2.26 -11.12
C GLU A 119 11.18 -1.73 -10.52
N LEU A 120 10.71 -2.35 -9.43
CA LEU A 120 9.54 -1.87 -8.72
C LEU A 120 9.78 -0.47 -8.14
N ARG A 121 10.95 -0.24 -7.58
CA ARG A 121 11.31 1.09 -7.05
C ARG A 121 11.28 2.15 -8.15
N LEU A 122 11.80 1.85 -9.33
CA LEU A 122 11.77 2.77 -10.45
C LEU A 122 10.34 3.03 -10.92
N ALA A 123 9.52 1.98 -11.00
CA ALA A 123 8.13 2.10 -11.41
C ALA A 123 7.32 2.97 -10.42
N VAL A 124 7.55 2.79 -9.13
CA VAL A 124 6.90 3.59 -8.09
C VAL A 124 7.35 5.04 -8.18
N ALA A 125 8.63 5.28 -8.43
CA ALA A 125 9.15 6.64 -8.60
C ALA A 125 8.48 7.34 -9.79
N ARG A 126 8.29 6.63 -10.89
CA ARG A 126 7.57 7.19 -12.05
C ARG A 126 6.10 7.48 -11.71
N LEU A 127 5.45 6.55 -11.02
CA LEU A 127 4.04 6.72 -10.65
C LEU A 127 3.83 7.90 -9.71
N ARG A 128 4.77 8.15 -8.81
CA ARG A 128 4.68 9.29 -7.88
C ARG A 128 4.60 10.65 -8.57
N HIS A 129 5.11 10.74 -9.78
CA HIS A 129 5.00 11.96 -10.58
C HIS A 129 3.67 12.04 -11.35
N LYS A 130 2.87 10.99 -11.30
CA LYS A 130 1.60 10.90 -11.99
C LYS A 130 0.44 11.00 -10.99
N ARG A 131 0.35 12.12 -10.29
CA ARG A 131 -0.67 12.30 -9.24
C ARG A 131 -2.09 12.06 -9.75
N GLN A 132 -2.34 12.40 -11.01
CA GLN A 132 -3.65 12.21 -11.62
C GLN A 132 -4.03 10.74 -11.69
N VAL A 133 -3.07 9.84 -11.93
CA VAL A 133 -3.32 8.40 -11.93
C VAL A 133 -3.70 7.93 -10.53
N ILE A 134 -2.97 8.39 -9.52
CA ILE A 134 -3.24 8.04 -8.12
C ILE A 134 -4.62 8.53 -7.71
N GLN A 135 -4.94 9.79 -7.99
CA GLN A 135 -6.24 10.37 -7.68
C GLN A 135 -7.37 9.67 -8.45
N GLY A 136 -7.09 9.25 -9.69
CA GLY A 136 -8.04 8.49 -10.49
C GLY A 136 -8.42 7.16 -9.86
N CYS A 137 -7.48 6.49 -9.17
CA CYS A 137 -7.78 5.25 -8.46
C CYS A 137 -8.80 5.47 -7.34
N ILE A 138 -8.71 6.62 -6.65
CA ILE A 138 -9.67 6.97 -5.59
C ILE A 138 -11.05 7.21 -6.20
N THR A 139 -11.12 7.93 -7.30
CA THR A 139 -12.37 8.21 -8.00
C THR A 139 -13.02 6.93 -8.52
N GLN A 140 -12.24 6.02 -9.10
CA GLN A 140 -12.73 4.74 -9.60
C GLN A 140 -13.30 3.87 -8.49
N ALA A 141 -12.77 3.97 -7.29
CA ALA A 141 -13.29 3.23 -6.14
C ALA A 141 -14.57 3.85 -5.57
N GLY A 142 -15.05 4.95 -6.14
CA GLY A 142 -16.27 5.61 -5.71
C GLY A 142 -16.10 6.49 -4.48
N LEU A 143 -14.86 6.79 -4.10
CA LEU A 143 -14.58 7.65 -2.95
C LEU A 143 -14.44 9.09 -3.45
N THR A 144 -15.38 9.92 -3.06
CA THR A 144 -15.32 11.36 -3.28
C THR A 144 -14.97 12.02 -1.95
N LEU A 145 -13.85 12.69 -1.94
CA LEU A 145 -13.33 13.34 -0.74
C LEU A 145 -13.31 14.83 -0.90
#